data_d16c4b9f01b31a9e4875056847572c5d
#
_entry.id   d16c4b9f01b31a9e4875056847572c5d
#
_cell.length_a   1.000
_cell.length_b   1.000
_cell.length_c   1.000
_cell.angle_alpha   90.00
_cell.angle_beta   90.00
_cell.angle_gamma   90.00
#
_symmetry.space_group_name_H-M   'P 1'
#
loop_
_entity.id
_entity.type
_entity.pdbx_description
1 polymer ?
#
loop_
_entity_poly.entity_id
_entity_poly.type
_entity_poly.pdbx_seq_one_letter_code
_entity_poly.pdbx_strand_id
1 'polypeptide(L)'
;DTVTITQEDLTLEVDYSQPFKKDRLIFGNDADGALVPYGTYWRLGANFATTFETNEEISFAGRPLAAGKYRVYAVPEEDHWVISLNSEFGSFGYTEPDYEKDIMSVNIASAQLMSAVEQFTIDFVEGDDSLSLRFRWDTTSVSLPIN
;
A
#
# COMPACT_ATOMS: atom_id res chain seq x y z
N ASP A 1 -10.52 -8.27 0.78
CA ASP A 1 -10.04 -8.83 2.05
C ASP A 1 -9.70 -7.73 3.05
N THR A 2 -9.77 -8.02 4.34
CA THR A 2 -9.53 -7.05 5.41
C THR A 2 -8.44 -7.57 6.33
N VAL A 3 -7.45 -6.74 6.59
CA VAL A 3 -6.44 -7.00 7.62
C VAL A 3 -6.53 -5.94 8.70
N THR A 4 -6.50 -6.37 9.96
CA THR A 4 -6.67 -5.50 11.12
C THR A 4 -5.60 -5.79 12.14
N ILE A 5 -5.10 -4.73 12.78
CA ILE A 5 -4.26 -4.86 13.97
C ILE A 5 -4.81 -3.97 15.08
N THR A 6 -4.77 -4.48 16.31
CA THR A 6 -5.16 -3.73 17.49
C THR A 6 -4.04 -3.80 18.52
N GLN A 7 -3.59 -2.63 18.98
CA GLN A 7 -2.59 -2.48 20.03
C GLN A 7 -3.15 -1.52 21.08
N GLU A 8 -3.49 -2.02 22.27
CA GLU A 8 -4.17 -1.24 23.30
C GLU A 8 -5.47 -0.64 22.73
N ASP A 9 -5.58 0.68 22.66
CA ASP A 9 -6.78 1.36 22.14
C ASP A 9 -6.67 1.70 20.65
N LEU A 10 -5.50 1.47 20.02
CA LEU A 10 -5.27 1.76 18.62
C LEU A 10 -5.75 0.60 17.74
N THR A 11 -6.57 0.89 16.76
CA THR A 11 -6.99 -0.08 15.75
C THR A 11 -6.70 0.48 14.36
N LEU A 12 -5.97 -0.31 13.58
CA LEU A 12 -5.66 -0.03 12.17
C LEU A 12 -6.31 -1.10 11.31
N GLU A 13 -6.88 -0.68 10.19
CA GLU A 13 -7.57 -1.60 9.28
C GLU A 13 -7.24 -1.26 7.84
N VAL A 14 -6.93 -2.29 7.03
CA VAL A 14 -6.73 -2.17 5.59
C VAL A 14 -7.70 -3.09 4.88
N ASP A 15 -8.45 -2.52 3.94
CA ASP A 15 -9.34 -3.26 3.05
C ASP A 15 -8.74 -3.24 1.65
N TYR A 16 -8.54 -4.43 1.06
CA TYR A 16 -7.88 -4.52 -0.23
C TYR A 16 -8.25 -5.82 -0.95
N SER A 17 -7.99 -5.86 -2.25
CA SER A 17 -8.14 -7.07 -3.05
C SER A 17 -6.79 -7.74 -3.26
N GLN A 18 -6.78 -9.07 -3.36
CA GLN A 18 -5.56 -9.88 -3.39
C GLN A 18 -5.40 -10.59 -4.74
N PRO A 19 -4.94 -9.88 -5.79
CA PRO A 19 -4.71 -10.55 -7.07
C PRO A 19 -3.55 -11.52 -7.00
N PHE A 20 -3.58 -12.52 -7.89
CA PHE A 20 -2.51 -13.51 -8.06
C PHE A 20 -1.56 -13.10 -9.18
N LYS A 21 -0.31 -13.51 -9.06
CA LYS A 21 0.73 -13.24 -10.06
C LYS A 21 0.43 -13.93 -11.40
N LYS A 22 0.07 -15.18 -11.39
CA LYS A 22 -0.28 -15.99 -12.57
C LYS A 22 0.81 -15.93 -13.65
N ASP A 23 2.05 -16.15 -13.25
CA ASP A 23 3.24 -16.15 -14.13
C ASP A 23 3.43 -14.86 -14.94
N ARG A 24 2.82 -13.74 -14.51
CA ARG A 24 2.98 -12.45 -15.20
C ARG A 24 4.16 -11.68 -14.64
N LEU A 25 4.73 -10.80 -15.47
CA LEU A 25 5.63 -9.76 -14.96
C LEU A 25 4.79 -8.72 -14.23
N ILE A 26 4.99 -8.57 -12.93
CA ILE A 26 4.18 -7.65 -12.12
C ILE A 26 4.75 -6.24 -12.20
N PHE A 27 5.94 -6.02 -11.65
CA PHE A 27 6.57 -4.69 -11.63
C PHE A 27 7.68 -4.65 -12.65
N GLY A 28 7.73 -3.61 -13.46
CA GLY A 28 8.74 -3.46 -14.47
C GLY A 28 8.44 -2.28 -15.39
N ASN A 29 9.14 -2.25 -16.52
CA ASN A 29 8.90 -1.22 -17.53
C ASN A 29 7.67 -1.56 -18.35
N ASP A 30 6.95 -0.51 -18.79
CA ASP A 30 5.77 -0.67 -19.65
C ASP A 30 6.15 -1.39 -20.95
N ALA A 31 7.32 -1.08 -21.51
CA ALA A 31 7.80 -1.71 -22.72
C ALA A 31 7.99 -3.23 -22.60
N ASP A 32 8.20 -3.73 -21.37
CA ASP A 32 8.37 -5.15 -21.08
C ASP A 32 7.04 -5.85 -20.75
N GLY A 33 5.94 -5.13 -20.80
CA GLY A 33 4.61 -5.68 -20.58
C GLY A 33 4.24 -5.87 -19.10
N ALA A 34 4.87 -5.13 -18.20
CA ALA A 34 4.56 -5.22 -16.76
C ALA A 34 3.10 -4.91 -16.48
N LEU A 35 2.50 -5.68 -15.57
CA LEU A 35 1.13 -5.44 -15.12
C LEU A 35 1.00 -4.10 -14.39
N VAL A 36 2.01 -3.77 -13.59
CA VAL A 36 2.12 -2.52 -12.85
C VAL A 36 3.38 -1.82 -13.34
N PRO A 37 3.28 -1.01 -14.42
CA PRO A 37 4.45 -0.33 -14.96
C PRO A 37 5.01 0.71 -14.00
N TYR A 38 6.33 0.85 -13.98
CA TYR A 38 6.98 1.89 -13.18
C TYR A 38 6.49 3.28 -13.57
N GLY A 39 6.31 4.13 -12.58
CA GLY A 39 5.92 5.51 -12.78
C GLY A 39 4.43 5.72 -13.05
N THR A 40 3.60 4.69 -12.91
CA THR A 40 2.16 4.80 -13.15
C THR A 40 1.34 4.52 -11.90
N TYR A 41 0.15 5.10 -11.84
CA TYR A 41 -0.80 4.86 -10.76
C TYR A 41 -1.13 3.37 -10.64
N TRP A 42 -1.13 2.85 -9.41
CA TRP A 42 -1.58 1.51 -9.08
C TRP A 42 -2.45 1.55 -7.82
N ARG A 43 -3.61 0.93 -7.91
CA ARG A 43 -4.62 0.94 -6.83
C ARG A 43 -4.27 0.05 -5.63
N LEU A 44 -3.06 -0.50 -5.57
CA LEU A 44 -2.61 -1.41 -4.50
C LEU A 44 -3.54 -2.61 -4.33
N GLY A 45 -3.80 -3.30 -5.42
CA GLY A 45 -4.65 -4.48 -5.45
C GLY A 45 -5.38 -4.62 -6.76
N ALA A 46 -6.66 -4.90 -6.69
CA ALA A 46 -7.53 -5.09 -7.83
C ALA A 46 -8.95 -4.64 -7.46
N ASN A 47 -9.81 -4.43 -8.46
CA ASN A 47 -11.22 -4.08 -8.28
C ASN A 47 -11.40 -2.75 -7.52
N PHE A 48 -11.87 -2.79 -6.27
CA PHE A 48 -12.12 -1.59 -5.47
C PHE A 48 -10.80 -0.96 -5.02
N ALA A 49 -10.85 0.34 -4.76
CA ALA A 49 -9.72 1.06 -4.19
C ALA A 49 -9.37 0.48 -2.82
N THR A 50 -8.08 0.38 -2.54
CA THR A 50 -7.58 -0.03 -1.22
C THR A 50 -7.77 1.12 -0.24
N THR A 51 -8.18 0.81 0.98
CA THR A 51 -8.42 1.81 2.03
C THR A 51 -7.61 1.49 3.28
N PHE A 52 -7.23 2.55 4.00
CA PHE A 52 -6.54 2.48 5.28
C PHE A 52 -7.33 3.30 6.29
N GLU A 53 -7.61 2.71 7.45
CA GLU A 53 -8.36 3.38 8.51
C GLU A 53 -7.61 3.30 9.83
N THR A 54 -7.58 4.42 10.55
CA THR A 54 -7.03 4.49 11.91
C THR A 54 -8.04 5.17 12.83
N ASN A 55 -8.23 4.61 14.03
CA ASN A 55 -9.14 5.21 15.03
C ASN A 55 -8.48 6.27 15.89
N GLU A 56 -7.17 6.45 15.78
CA GLU A 56 -6.40 7.46 16.52
C GLU A 56 -5.40 8.14 15.60
N GLU A 57 -4.92 9.31 16.00
CA GLU A 57 -3.81 9.95 15.32
C GLU A 57 -2.56 9.08 15.43
N ILE A 58 -1.85 8.92 14.33
CA ILE A 58 -0.61 8.13 14.27
C ILE A 58 0.46 8.89 13.52
N SER A 59 1.68 8.37 13.57
CA SER A 59 2.75 8.76 12.66
C SER A 59 2.82 7.74 11.53
N PHE A 60 2.57 8.20 10.31
CA PHE A 60 2.56 7.40 9.10
C PHE A 60 3.82 7.74 8.31
N ALA A 61 4.78 6.81 8.26
CA ALA A 61 6.10 7.04 7.66
C ALA A 61 6.77 8.32 8.20
N GLY A 62 6.66 8.55 9.50
CA GLY A 62 7.26 9.72 10.17
C GLY A 62 6.45 11.00 10.06
N ARG A 63 5.26 10.98 9.48
CA ARG A 63 4.42 12.17 9.31
C ARG A 63 3.10 12.00 10.07
N PRO A 64 2.60 13.05 10.73
CA PRO A 64 1.35 12.95 11.48
C PRO A 64 0.16 12.70 10.55
N LEU A 65 -0.71 11.75 10.96
CA LEU A 65 -1.93 11.41 10.24
C LEU A 65 -3.08 11.36 11.24
N ALA A 66 -4.11 12.16 11.00
CA ALA A 66 -5.29 12.21 11.86
C ALA A 66 -6.08 10.90 11.78
N ALA A 67 -6.85 10.60 12.82
CA ALA A 67 -7.80 9.50 12.79
C ALA A 67 -8.76 9.69 11.61
N GLY A 68 -9.08 8.60 10.92
CA GLY A 68 -9.97 8.64 9.78
C GLY A 68 -9.75 7.47 8.82
N LYS A 69 -10.51 7.48 7.74
CA LYS A 69 -10.41 6.51 6.67
C LYS A 69 -9.93 7.19 5.40
N TYR A 70 -8.97 6.55 4.72
CA TYR A 70 -8.29 7.11 3.56
C TYR A 70 -8.21 6.07 2.46
N ARG A 71 -8.30 6.52 1.21
CA ARG A 71 -7.90 5.72 0.07
C ARG A 71 -6.38 5.71 0.02
N VAL A 72 -5.78 4.56 -0.20
CA VAL A 72 -4.33 4.44 -0.36
C VAL A 72 -4.01 3.90 -1.75
N TYR A 73 -3.02 4.47 -2.40
CA TYR A 73 -2.55 4.02 -3.70
C TYR A 73 -1.05 4.22 -3.80
N ALA A 74 -0.45 3.69 -4.83
CA ALA A 74 0.99 3.79 -5.01
C ALA A 74 1.36 4.06 -6.46
N VAL A 75 2.56 4.64 -6.63
CA VAL A 75 3.26 4.71 -7.91
C VAL A 75 4.58 3.97 -7.68
N PRO A 76 4.68 2.70 -8.10
CA PRO A 76 5.92 1.95 -7.93
C PRO A 76 6.99 2.43 -8.91
N GLU A 77 8.23 2.47 -8.40
CA GLU A 77 9.43 2.69 -9.20
C GLU A 77 10.38 1.51 -9.01
N GLU A 78 11.51 1.53 -9.67
CA GLU A 78 12.44 0.39 -9.64
C GLU A 78 12.96 0.10 -8.22
N ASP A 79 13.26 1.14 -7.43
CA ASP A 79 13.90 1.02 -6.12
C ASP A 79 13.09 1.58 -4.96
N HIS A 80 11.91 2.13 -5.24
CA HIS A 80 11.02 2.69 -4.20
C HIS A 80 9.60 2.76 -4.71
N TRP A 81 8.66 2.94 -3.77
CA TRP A 81 7.27 3.23 -4.08
C TRP A 81 6.92 4.60 -3.50
N VAL A 82 6.15 5.37 -4.25
CA VAL A 82 5.50 6.58 -3.72
C VAL A 82 4.12 6.15 -3.27
N ILE A 83 3.90 6.13 -1.97
CA ILE A 83 2.63 5.72 -1.37
C ILE A 83 1.88 6.97 -0.94
N SER A 84 0.64 7.10 -1.37
CA SER A 84 -0.19 8.28 -1.13
C SER A 84 -1.47 7.93 -0.41
N LEU A 85 -1.90 8.84 0.46
CA LEU A 85 -3.20 8.78 1.12
C LEU A 85 -4.08 9.89 0.56
N ASN A 86 -5.32 9.55 0.26
CA ASN A 86 -6.29 10.45 -0.36
C ASN A 86 -7.58 10.45 0.47
N SER A 87 -8.20 11.60 0.63
CA SER A 87 -9.41 11.73 1.43
C SER A 87 -10.65 11.13 0.78
N GLU A 88 -10.57 10.78 -0.50
CA GLU A 88 -11.69 10.26 -1.27
C GLU A 88 -11.66 8.73 -1.29
N PHE A 89 -12.56 8.09 -0.60
CA PHE A 89 -12.66 6.63 -0.54
C PHE A 89 -14.05 6.18 -1.02
N GLY A 90 -14.20 4.86 -1.27
CA GLY A 90 -15.47 4.29 -1.72
C GLY A 90 -15.61 4.18 -3.23
N SER A 91 -14.56 4.53 -4.00
CA SER A 91 -14.55 4.45 -5.45
C SER A 91 -13.96 3.12 -5.94
N PHE A 92 -14.22 2.78 -7.21
CA PHE A 92 -13.51 1.68 -7.86
C PHE A 92 -12.06 2.07 -8.11
N GLY A 93 -11.14 1.14 -7.85
CA GLY A 93 -9.72 1.41 -7.95
C GLY A 93 -9.22 1.71 -9.35
N TYR A 94 -9.93 1.29 -10.40
CA TYR A 94 -9.52 1.58 -11.77
C TYR A 94 -9.74 3.06 -12.15
N THR A 95 -10.55 3.78 -11.38
CA THR A 95 -10.71 5.22 -11.54
C THR A 95 -9.61 5.92 -10.74
N GLU A 96 -8.77 6.70 -11.41
CA GLU A 96 -7.73 7.46 -10.71
C GLU A 96 -8.36 8.39 -9.67
N PRO A 97 -7.67 8.61 -8.54
CA PRO A 97 -8.19 9.52 -7.53
C PRO A 97 -8.12 10.97 -8.02
N ASP A 98 -8.89 11.83 -7.35
CA ASP A 98 -8.69 13.27 -7.49
C ASP A 98 -7.42 13.63 -6.69
N TYR A 99 -6.33 13.87 -7.39
CA TYR A 99 -5.02 14.11 -6.76
C TYR A 99 -5.00 15.37 -5.89
N GLU A 100 -5.91 16.31 -6.12
CA GLU A 100 -6.05 17.49 -5.27
C GLU A 100 -6.49 17.16 -3.86
N LYS A 101 -7.06 15.97 -3.67
CA LYS A 101 -7.51 15.47 -2.36
C LYS A 101 -6.48 14.59 -1.67
N ASP A 102 -5.25 14.52 -2.19
CA ASP A 102 -4.16 13.83 -1.50
C ASP A 102 -3.84 14.51 -0.18
N ILE A 103 -3.77 13.70 0.88
CA ILE A 103 -3.40 14.16 2.22
C ILE A 103 -1.89 14.19 2.36
N MET A 104 -1.22 13.15 1.85
CA MET A 104 0.24 13.05 1.87
C MET A 104 0.72 12.03 0.85
N SER A 105 2.01 12.17 0.49
CA SER A 105 2.72 11.17 -0.31
C SER A 105 4.07 10.93 0.36
N VAL A 106 4.46 9.67 0.47
CA VAL A 106 5.72 9.28 1.11
C VAL A 106 6.50 8.33 0.19
N ASN A 107 7.83 8.50 0.18
CA ASN A 107 8.73 7.62 -0.57
C ASN A 107 9.24 6.53 0.36
N ILE A 108 9.00 5.28 0.01
CA ILE A 108 9.47 4.13 0.79
C ILE A 108 10.32 3.24 -0.11
N ALA A 109 11.56 2.99 0.31
CA ALA A 109 12.44 2.11 -0.43
C ALA A 109 11.86 0.70 -0.50
N SER A 110 11.99 0.06 -1.67
CA SER A 110 11.59 -1.32 -1.85
C SER A 110 12.76 -2.24 -1.58
N ALA A 111 12.45 -3.49 -1.20
CA ALA A 111 13.43 -4.54 -0.98
C ALA A 111 13.12 -5.71 -1.89
N GLN A 112 14.17 -6.45 -2.26
CA GLN A 112 14.05 -7.62 -3.09
C GLN A 112 13.91 -8.86 -2.19
N LEU A 113 12.88 -9.67 -2.46
CA LEU A 113 12.65 -10.91 -1.76
C LEU A 113 13.41 -12.05 -2.42
N MET A 114 13.79 -13.05 -1.64
CA MET A 114 14.49 -14.24 -2.17
C MET A 114 13.54 -15.20 -2.89
N SER A 115 12.25 -15.13 -2.60
CA SER A 115 11.22 -15.96 -3.23
C SER A 115 10.03 -15.11 -3.61
N ALA A 116 9.37 -15.46 -4.71
CA ALA A 116 8.19 -14.73 -5.17
C ALA A 116 6.99 -14.99 -4.28
N VAL A 117 6.22 -13.93 -3.98
CA VAL A 117 4.93 -13.99 -3.31
C VAL A 117 3.86 -14.02 -4.40
N GLU A 118 3.16 -15.13 -4.50
CA GLU A 118 2.18 -15.36 -5.57
C GLU A 118 0.98 -14.42 -5.49
N GLN A 119 0.46 -14.22 -4.28
CA GLN A 119 -0.73 -13.39 -4.07
C GLN A 119 -0.35 -12.09 -3.39
N PHE A 120 -0.80 -10.95 -3.94
CA PHE A 120 -0.56 -9.64 -3.33
C PHE A 120 -1.04 -9.65 -1.88
N THR A 121 -0.15 -9.33 -0.95
CA THR A 121 -0.41 -9.41 0.48
C THR A 121 -0.04 -8.10 1.17
N ILE A 122 -1.00 -7.55 1.90
CA ILE A 122 -0.78 -6.44 2.82
C ILE A 122 -0.94 -7.00 4.23
N ASP A 123 0.02 -6.74 5.10
CA ASP A 123 -0.07 -7.15 6.50
C ASP A 123 0.62 -6.14 7.41
N PHE A 124 0.41 -6.29 8.72
CA PHE A 124 1.10 -5.53 9.74
C PHE A 124 2.19 -6.40 10.35
N VAL A 125 3.36 -5.83 10.55
CA VAL A 125 4.49 -6.52 11.16
C VAL A 125 4.84 -5.80 12.47
N GLU A 126 4.72 -6.51 13.59
CA GLU A 126 5.07 -6.00 14.91
C GLU A 126 6.48 -6.43 15.29
N GLY A 127 7.29 -5.48 15.74
CA GLY A 127 8.56 -5.73 16.42
C GLY A 127 8.44 -5.32 17.89
N ASP A 128 9.55 -5.37 18.64
CA ASP A 128 9.53 -5.04 20.06
C ASP A 128 9.02 -3.62 20.33
N ASP A 129 9.54 -2.63 19.60
CA ASP A 129 9.11 -1.24 19.70
C ASP A 129 8.76 -0.67 18.33
N SER A 130 8.30 -1.52 17.40
CA SER A 130 8.06 -1.12 16.04
C SER A 130 6.77 -1.72 15.48
N LEU A 131 6.18 -1.01 14.53
CA LEU A 131 5.04 -1.46 13.77
C LEU A 131 5.25 -1.01 12.33
N SER A 132 5.00 -1.89 11.38
CA SER A 132 5.08 -1.56 9.97
C SER A 132 3.88 -2.08 9.23
N LEU A 133 3.43 -1.31 8.24
CA LEU A 133 2.49 -1.76 7.22
C LEU A 133 3.33 -2.28 6.07
N ARG A 134 3.15 -3.56 5.72
CA ARG A 134 3.98 -4.21 4.72
C ARG A 134 3.18 -4.64 3.51
N PHE A 135 3.74 -4.37 2.32
CA PHE A 135 3.18 -4.76 1.04
C PHE A 135 4.14 -5.73 0.36
N ARG A 136 3.65 -6.89 -0.10
CA ARG A 136 4.48 -7.88 -0.79
C ARG A 136 3.76 -8.46 -2.00
N TRP A 137 4.45 -8.50 -3.12
CA TRP A 137 3.98 -9.19 -4.30
C TRP A 137 5.16 -9.48 -5.22
N ASP A 138 5.13 -10.65 -5.88
CA ASP A 138 6.26 -11.12 -6.66
C ASP A 138 7.52 -11.08 -5.78
N THR A 139 8.62 -10.56 -6.25
CA THR A 139 9.85 -10.47 -5.46
C THR A 139 10.06 -9.10 -4.80
N THR A 140 9.02 -8.30 -4.70
CA THR A 140 9.10 -6.95 -4.13
C THR A 140 8.41 -6.86 -2.78
N SER A 141 9.07 -6.20 -1.83
CA SER A 141 8.52 -5.90 -0.51
C SER A 141 8.74 -4.43 -0.17
N VAL A 142 7.71 -3.80 0.40
CA VAL A 142 7.78 -2.43 0.90
C VAL A 142 7.22 -2.42 2.31
N SER A 143 7.99 -1.87 3.27
CA SER A 143 7.58 -1.76 4.67
C SER A 143 7.53 -0.30 5.09
N LEU A 144 6.35 0.15 5.50
CA LEU A 144 6.08 1.53 5.86
C LEU A 144 5.95 1.62 7.39
N PRO A 145 6.83 2.38 8.08
CA PRO A 145 6.77 2.45 9.53
C PRO A 145 5.58 3.25 10.03
N ILE A 146 4.99 2.78 11.14
CA ILE A 146 3.87 3.41 11.84
C ILE A 146 4.21 3.55 13.31
N ASN A 147 3.90 4.70 13.88
CA ASN A 147 4.10 4.94 15.30
C ASN A 147 2.89 5.57 15.96
#